data_e698a9276d5763ee445818d8239b23d2
#
_entry.id   e698a9276d5763ee445818d8239b23d2
#
_cell.length_a   1.000
_cell.length_b   1.000
_cell.length_c   1.000
_cell.angle_alpha   90.00
_cell.angle_beta   90.00
_cell.angle_gamma   90.00
#
_symmetry.space_group_name_H-M   'P 1'
#
loop_
_entity.id
_entity.type
_entity.pdbx_description
1 polymer ?
#
loop_
_entity_poly.entity_id
_entity_poly.type
_entity_poly.pdbx_seq_one_letter_code
_entity_poly.pdbx_strand_id
1 'polypeptide(L)'
;MKKILTVAMASCLAVSAVTMAACNGNKNEGENTLKVYVLNAGYDVDWLDGIKDAFVAESWVTEKYGKVTLDIDENGEDTYAADKIKSGEKSNKYDVLFGMNLQDLYGKSGSNKKYYLADLKDVYEATVPGESVTVKDKMIGSAVSANLYTNKKGESSWYAMPWAGGYNGILYNAEKLSADKVPVTTDELLAIMADETAKNGYAVMQSLDEGATYWEHLMPTWWAQYEGYEAYTKFWEGKAYNKESGQYEYSKEIFAQQGRLETLTVLENVLRNNLYKEAPSTDYMTAQRMFLTGEGLFMACGDWFDMEMAQKKADMNAANQKVYNVQMMKTPVVSAIINKLSTVKDDATLAAVVRAVDKGETSYTGVSAEDFKVIKEARNILYSVGNYHTAVIPSYAKNMDLAKDFLKYLATDKANEIYTEKTCGSGMFYKYDVKTKNPTLYNTLSNTAKMRIDCFNDADSLVLPIPNNYNMFIYGKVRNFEGVTHPYEYLFTQTKTTAKSIYDQDIAYYEDKWDTVLGKMGVK
;
A
#
# COMPACT_ATOMS: atom_id res chain seq x y z
N MET A 1 -42.36 -5.61 -24.26
CA MET A 1 -41.72 -5.63 -22.91
C MET A 1 -40.28 -5.16 -23.08
N LYS A 2 -40.12 -3.86 -23.21
CA LYS A 2 -38.84 -3.15 -23.24
C LYS A 2 -39.08 -1.87 -22.47
N LYS A 3 -38.66 -1.85 -21.23
CA LYS A 3 -38.50 -0.66 -20.32
C LYS A 3 -38.30 -1.23 -18.94
N ILE A 4 -37.09 -1.25 -18.47
CA ILE A 4 -36.59 -1.28 -17.11
C ILE A 4 -35.13 -1.79 -17.25
N LEU A 5 -34.20 -0.92 -17.62
CA LEU A 5 -32.76 -1.01 -17.35
C LEU A 5 -32.04 0.30 -17.75
N THR A 6 -32.54 1.44 -17.28
CA THR A 6 -31.91 2.73 -17.59
C THR A 6 -32.17 3.72 -16.46
N VAL A 7 -31.85 3.36 -15.21
CA VAL A 7 -31.98 4.31 -14.09
C VAL A 7 -30.78 4.26 -13.11
N ALA A 8 -29.78 3.43 -13.35
CA ALA A 8 -28.64 3.31 -12.41
C ALA A 8 -27.32 3.97 -12.89
N MET A 9 -27.30 4.66 -14.03
CA MET A 9 -26.09 5.34 -14.54
C MET A 9 -26.26 6.85 -14.81
N ALA A 10 -27.27 7.48 -14.24
CA ALA A 10 -27.55 8.90 -14.54
C ALA A 10 -27.33 9.85 -13.35
N SER A 11 -26.70 9.42 -12.29
CA SER A 11 -26.46 10.27 -11.11
C SER A 11 -25.02 10.77 -10.91
N CYS A 12 -24.10 10.45 -11.82
CA CYS A 12 -22.73 11.01 -11.76
C CYS A 12 -22.41 12.06 -12.84
N LEU A 13 -23.40 12.50 -13.64
CA LEU A 13 -23.17 13.44 -14.74
C LEU A 13 -24.15 14.61 -14.71
N ALA A 14 -24.28 15.28 -13.59
CA ALA A 14 -24.92 16.59 -13.58
C ALA A 14 -24.52 17.37 -12.33
N VAL A 15 -23.40 18.03 -12.33
CA VAL A 15 -23.20 19.41 -11.81
C VAL A 15 -21.77 19.85 -12.17
N SER A 16 -21.57 20.22 -13.39
CA SER A 16 -20.49 21.11 -13.76
C SER A 16 -21.01 22.11 -14.79
N ALA A 17 -21.79 23.04 -14.31
CA ALA A 17 -21.97 24.29 -15.02
C ALA A 17 -22.37 25.37 -14.02
N VAL A 18 -21.57 26.45 -14.04
CA VAL A 18 -21.89 27.79 -13.58
C VAL A 18 -21.54 28.09 -12.13
N THR A 19 -20.76 29.09 -11.85
CA THR A 19 -20.80 30.48 -12.33
C THR A 19 -19.47 31.16 -12.07
N MET A 20 -18.86 31.71 -13.10
CA MET A 20 -17.97 32.84 -12.90
C MET A 20 -18.82 34.02 -12.44
N ALA A 21 -18.80 34.26 -11.15
CA ALA A 21 -19.16 35.57 -10.62
C ALA A 21 -17.89 36.14 -9.99
N ALA A 22 -17.21 36.97 -10.77
CA ALA A 22 -16.20 37.85 -10.22
C ALA A 22 -16.87 38.75 -9.17
N CYS A 23 -16.56 38.48 -7.91
CA CYS A 23 -16.73 39.46 -6.84
C CYS A 23 -15.36 39.63 -6.17
N ASN A 24 -14.67 40.71 -6.58
CA ASN A 24 -13.67 41.36 -5.73
C ASN A 24 -14.34 41.72 -4.40
N GLY A 25 -14.05 40.96 -3.38
CA GLY A 25 -14.32 41.27 -2.00
C GLY A 25 -13.17 40.78 -1.19
N ASN A 26 -12.46 41.65 -0.48
CA ASN A 26 -11.56 41.29 0.61
C ASN A 26 -12.29 40.28 1.51
N LYS A 27 -12.12 39.00 1.27
CA LYS A 27 -12.45 37.99 2.27
C LYS A 27 -11.47 38.21 3.41
N ASN A 28 -11.95 38.71 4.53
CA ASN A 28 -11.30 38.46 5.80
C ASN A 28 -11.08 36.93 5.86
N GLU A 29 -9.84 36.48 5.75
CA GLU A 29 -9.48 35.10 6.04
C GLU A 29 -9.85 34.90 7.52
N GLY A 30 -11.04 34.37 7.78
CA GLY A 30 -11.55 34.16 9.13
C GLY A 30 -10.64 33.17 9.86
N GLU A 31 -10.53 33.29 11.18
CA GLU A 31 -9.74 32.42 12.07
C GLU A 31 -10.06 30.93 11.89
N ASN A 32 -11.12 30.54 11.20
CA ASN A 32 -11.65 29.19 11.04
C ASN A 32 -11.50 28.60 9.62
N THR A 33 -10.58 29.10 8.82
CA THR A 33 -10.25 28.53 7.51
C THR A 33 -9.05 27.59 7.62
N LEU A 34 -9.27 26.28 7.49
CA LEU A 34 -8.20 25.27 7.43
C LEU A 34 -7.66 25.21 5.99
N LYS A 35 -6.38 25.51 5.80
CA LYS A 35 -5.70 25.41 4.51
C LYS A 35 -5.09 24.04 4.35
N VAL A 36 -5.52 23.31 3.34
CA VAL A 36 -5.16 21.91 3.11
C VAL A 36 -4.49 21.77 1.76
N TYR A 37 -3.38 21.07 1.72
CA TYR A 37 -2.76 20.57 0.50
C TYR A 37 -3.02 19.09 0.36
N VAL A 38 -3.33 18.61 -0.85
CA VAL A 38 -3.44 17.18 -1.15
C VAL A 38 -2.65 16.81 -2.40
N LEU A 39 -1.88 15.72 -2.30
CA LEU A 39 -1.24 15.08 -3.44
C LEU A 39 -2.30 14.36 -4.28
N ASN A 40 -2.42 14.74 -5.54
CA ASN A 40 -3.22 13.98 -6.50
C ASN A 40 -2.41 12.75 -6.94
N ALA A 41 -2.67 11.62 -6.27
CA ALA A 41 -2.12 10.30 -6.57
C ALA A 41 -3.22 9.41 -7.16
N GLY A 42 -2.94 8.13 -7.40
CA GLY A 42 -3.85 7.17 -8.03
C GLY A 42 -5.23 6.98 -7.37
N TYR A 43 -5.54 7.74 -6.32
CA TYR A 43 -6.83 7.73 -5.61
C TYR A 43 -7.74 8.93 -5.94
N ASP A 44 -7.30 9.83 -6.85
CA ASP A 44 -7.95 11.11 -7.08
C ASP A 44 -8.03 11.97 -5.79
N VAL A 45 -8.77 13.07 -5.80
CA VAL A 45 -8.91 13.99 -4.66
C VAL A 45 -10.36 14.23 -4.23
N ASP A 46 -11.33 13.75 -4.96
CA ASP A 46 -12.77 13.89 -4.66
C ASP A 46 -13.18 13.33 -3.30
N TRP A 47 -12.41 12.36 -2.80
CA TRP A 47 -12.61 11.81 -1.46
C TRP A 47 -12.42 12.86 -0.37
N LEU A 48 -11.46 13.78 -0.55
CA LEU A 48 -11.17 14.82 0.44
C LEU A 48 -12.26 15.88 0.46
N ASP A 49 -12.83 16.24 -0.70
CA ASP A 49 -14.00 17.12 -0.77
C ASP A 49 -15.21 16.51 -0.06
N GLY A 50 -15.48 15.22 -0.27
CA GLY A 50 -16.54 14.53 0.44
C GLY A 50 -16.33 14.48 1.97
N ILE A 51 -15.11 14.22 2.42
CA ILE A 51 -14.76 14.23 3.85
C ILE A 51 -14.85 15.65 4.43
N LYS A 52 -14.39 16.67 3.71
CA LYS A 52 -14.53 18.09 4.08
C LYS A 52 -15.99 18.42 4.35
N ASP A 53 -16.87 18.14 3.39
CA ASP A 53 -18.28 18.46 3.50
C ASP A 53 -18.95 17.78 4.71
N ALA A 54 -18.59 16.51 4.97
CA ALA A 54 -19.07 15.78 6.13
C ALA A 54 -18.51 16.36 7.44
N PHE A 55 -17.22 16.70 7.50
CA PHE A 55 -16.57 17.27 8.67
C PHE A 55 -17.18 18.62 9.08
N VAL A 56 -17.37 19.54 8.14
CA VAL A 56 -17.94 20.86 8.46
C VAL A 56 -19.43 20.81 8.84
N ALA A 57 -20.12 19.74 8.47
CA ALA A 57 -21.50 19.50 8.84
C ALA A 57 -21.66 18.92 10.26
N GLU A 58 -20.58 18.45 10.89
CA GLU A 58 -20.62 17.92 12.25
C GLU A 58 -21.00 19.01 13.27
N SER A 59 -21.99 18.73 14.13
CA SER A 59 -22.47 19.69 15.14
C SER A 59 -21.35 20.10 16.11
N TRP A 60 -20.54 19.16 16.56
CA TRP A 60 -19.41 19.44 17.46
C TRP A 60 -18.35 20.36 16.85
N VAL A 61 -18.14 20.30 15.51
CA VAL A 61 -17.23 21.22 14.79
C VAL A 61 -17.80 22.63 14.83
N THR A 62 -19.08 22.79 14.51
CA THR A 62 -19.76 24.08 14.55
C THR A 62 -19.84 24.66 15.97
N GLU A 63 -20.09 23.83 16.97
CA GLU A 63 -20.14 24.24 18.39
C GLU A 63 -18.75 24.71 18.87
N LYS A 64 -17.67 24.03 18.47
CA LYS A 64 -16.31 24.33 18.94
C LYS A 64 -15.66 25.49 18.18
N TYR A 65 -15.88 25.58 16.89
CA TYR A 65 -15.16 26.48 16.00
C TYR A 65 -16.04 27.52 15.28
N GLY A 66 -17.37 27.44 15.41
CA GLY A 66 -18.28 28.23 14.60
C GLY A 66 -18.29 27.76 13.14
N LYS A 67 -18.41 28.70 12.21
CA LYS A 67 -18.37 28.38 10.78
C LYS A 67 -16.93 28.04 10.35
N VAL A 68 -16.71 26.81 9.95
CA VAL A 68 -15.43 26.32 9.41
C VAL A 68 -15.49 26.25 7.89
N THR A 69 -14.38 26.57 7.23
CA THR A 69 -14.13 26.32 5.80
C THR A 69 -12.81 25.59 5.63
N LEU A 70 -12.75 24.66 4.66
CA LEU A 70 -11.51 24.05 4.22
C LEU A 70 -11.19 24.58 2.81
N ASP A 71 -10.01 25.18 2.67
CA ASP A 71 -9.45 25.65 1.40
C ASP A 71 -8.43 24.61 0.94
N ILE A 72 -8.77 23.84 -0.12
CA ILE A 72 -8.01 22.69 -0.59
C ILE A 72 -7.30 23.05 -1.87
N ASP A 73 -5.97 22.90 -1.88
CA ASP A 73 -5.13 22.97 -3.07
C ASP A 73 -4.62 21.56 -3.41
N GLU A 74 -4.65 21.18 -4.68
CA GLU A 74 -4.10 19.91 -5.18
C GLU A 74 -2.85 20.12 -6.04
N ASN A 75 -2.00 19.08 -6.07
CA ASN A 75 -0.83 19.03 -6.96
C ASN A 75 -0.41 17.56 -7.15
N GLY A 76 0.10 17.22 -8.33
CA GLY A 76 0.59 15.86 -8.65
C GLY A 76 2.08 15.63 -8.36
N GLU A 77 2.80 16.58 -7.74
CA GLU A 77 4.24 16.48 -7.51
C GLU A 77 4.58 15.89 -6.14
N ASP A 78 5.19 14.71 -6.10
CA ASP A 78 5.47 13.94 -4.88
C ASP A 78 6.29 14.69 -3.83
N THR A 79 7.24 15.52 -4.26
CA THR A 79 8.14 16.25 -3.36
C THR A 79 7.52 17.55 -2.81
N TYR A 80 6.43 18.02 -3.40
CA TYR A 80 5.87 19.35 -3.11
C TYR A 80 5.57 19.57 -1.62
N ALA A 81 4.92 18.62 -0.96
CA ALA A 81 4.58 18.73 0.45
C ALA A 81 5.83 18.88 1.34
N ALA A 82 6.85 18.05 1.12
CA ALA A 82 8.10 18.09 1.86
C ALA A 82 8.83 19.44 1.66
N ASP A 83 8.87 19.95 0.45
CA ASP A 83 9.54 21.20 0.11
C ASP A 83 8.81 22.42 0.69
N LYS A 84 7.48 22.41 0.67
CA LYS A 84 6.68 23.45 1.35
C LYS A 84 6.91 23.48 2.84
N ILE A 85 6.95 22.31 3.51
CA ILE A 85 7.21 22.24 4.95
C ILE A 85 8.63 22.77 5.26
N LYS A 86 9.64 22.35 4.51
CA LYS A 86 11.04 22.80 4.70
C LYS A 86 11.22 24.30 4.44
N SER A 87 10.42 24.88 3.54
CA SER A 87 10.46 26.32 3.25
C SER A 87 9.99 27.21 4.40
N GLY A 88 9.27 26.62 5.38
CA GLY A 88 8.87 27.27 6.63
C GLY A 88 7.67 28.21 6.52
N GLU A 89 7.27 28.77 7.65
CA GLU A 89 6.04 29.56 7.85
C GLU A 89 5.83 30.69 6.84
N LYS A 90 6.90 31.35 6.39
CA LYS A 90 6.79 32.48 5.46
C LYS A 90 6.37 32.05 4.04
N SER A 91 6.66 30.82 3.66
CA SER A 91 6.46 30.31 2.30
C SER A 91 5.42 29.18 2.23
N ASN A 92 5.07 28.60 3.37
CA ASN A 92 4.02 27.59 3.48
C ASN A 92 2.77 28.18 4.15
N LYS A 93 1.65 28.12 3.43
CA LYS A 93 0.34 28.60 3.92
C LYS A 93 -0.55 27.48 4.49
N TYR A 94 -0.17 26.22 4.32
CA TYR A 94 -1.02 25.08 4.66
C TYR A 94 -0.93 24.71 6.14
N ASP A 95 -2.08 24.38 6.71
CA ASP A 95 -2.23 23.84 8.07
C ASP A 95 -2.13 22.32 8.07
N VAL A 96 -2.61 21.65 7.00
CA VAL A 96 -2.49 20.19 6.81
C VAL A 96 -1.96 19.91 5.41
N LEU A 97 -1.03 18.95 5.29
CA LEU A 97 -0.53 18.49 4.00
C LEU A 97 -0.66 16.97 3.90
N PHE A 98 -1.42 16.52 2.92
CA PHE A 98 -1.51 15.13 2.49
C PHE A 98 -0.47 14.90 1.40
N GLY A 99 0.58 14.14 1.72
CA GLY A 99 1.70 13.93 0.80
C GLY A 99 2.24 12.51 0.85
N MET A 100 3.39 12.31 0.19
CA MET A 100 4.16 11.06 0.20
C MET A 100 5.55 11.27 0.77
N ASN A 101 6.15 10.18 1.30
CA ASN A 101 7.56 10.11 1.69
C ASN A 101 8.00 11.20 2.69
N LEU A 102 7.13 11.58 3.63
CA LEU A 102 7.38 12.63 4.61
C LEU A 102 8.16 12.17 5.85
N GLN A 103 8.52 10.89 5.94
CA GLN A 103 9.18 10.28 7.11
C GLN A 103 10.53 10.92 7.42
N ASP A 104 11.20 11.45 6.43
CA ASP A 104 12.46 12.19 6.62
C ASP A 104 12.32 13.47 7.45
N LEU A 105 11.10 13.94 7.68
CA LEU A 105 10.83 15.13 8.50
C LEU A 105 10.49 14.79 9.94
N TYR A 106 10.23 13.52 10.28
CA TYR A 106 9.80 13.11 11.62
C TYR A 106 10.88 13.40 12.65
N GLY A 107 10.52 14.13 13.71
CA GLY A 107 11.43 14.51 14.77
C GLY A 107 12.61 15.39 14.36
N LYS A 108 12.63 15.88 13.13
CA LYS A 108 13.70 16.78 12.63
C LYS A 108 13.31 18.24 12.76
N SER A 109 14.34 19.08 12.88
CA SER A 109 14.19 20.53 12.99
C SER A 109 14.93 21.25 11.87
N GLY A 110 14.43 22.43 11.50
CA GLY A 110 15.07 23.34 10.58
C GLY A 110 16.27 24.07 11.19
N SER A 111 16.88 24.95 10.41
CA SER A 111 18.03 25.79 10.84
C SER A 111 17.72 26.67 12.05
N ASN A 112 16.45 27.00 12.28
CA ASN A 112 15.96 27.76 13.44
C ASN A 112 15.77 26.90 14.70
N LYS A 113 16.14 25.62 14.68
CA LYS A 113 15.96 24.61 15.75
C LYS A 113 14.48 24.31 16.10
N LYS A 114 13.50 24.79 15.33
CA LYS A 114 12.11 24.39 15.48
C LYS A 114 11.85 23.11 14.68
N TYR A 115 11.06 22.19 15.24
CA TYR A 115 10.61 20.99 14.51
C TYR A 115 9.86 21.37 13.25
N TYR A 116 9.98 20.56 12.22
CA TYR A 116 9.20 20.75 10.99
C TYR A 116 7.71 20.42 11.20
N LEU A 117 7.44 19.35 11.93
CA LEU A 117 6.10 18.81 12.11
C LEU A 117 5.62 18.93 13.56
N ALA A 118 4.32 19.05 13.73
CA ALA A 118 3.65 18.95 15.01
C ALA A 118 3.70 17.52 15.53
N ASP A 119 3.75 17.38 16.84
CA ASP A 119 3.54 16.13 17.54
C ASP A 119 2.06 15.78 17.52
N LEU A 120 1.72 14.56 17.11
CA LEU A 120 0.36 14.05 16.98
C LEU A 120 0.01 12.98 18.04
N LYS A 121 0.80 12.87 19.11
CA LYS A 121 0.54 11.89 20.19
C LYS A 121 -0.87 12.06 20.75
N ASP A 122 -1.29 13.28 20.99
CA ASP A 122 -2.63 13.62 21.45
C ASP A 122 -3.74 13.25 20.47
N VAL A 123 -3.46 13.28 19.15
CA VAL A 123 -4.38 12.80 18.10
C VAL A 123 -4.52 11.28 18.16
N TYR A 124 -3.40 10.55 18.25
CA TYR A 124 -3.40 9.09 18.32
C TYR A 124 -4.07 8.53 19.56
N GLU A 125 -3.89 9.20 20.71
CA GLU A 125 -4.44 8.81 22.00
C GLU A 125 -5.89 9.31 22.23
N ALA A 126 -6.38 10.21 21.38
CA ALA A 126 -7.75 10.70 21.48
C ALA A 126 -8.77 9.64 21.04
N THR A 127 -9.97 9.74 21.61
CA THR A 127 -11.14 8.99 21.13
C THR A 127 -11.55 9.49 19.73
N VAL A 128 -11.87 8.56 18.83
CA VAL A 128 -12.42 8.89 17.51
C VAL A 128 -13.76 9.61 17.68
N PRO A 129 -14.01 10.74 17.01
CA PRO A 129 -15.28 11.47 17.14
C PRO A 129 -16.49 10.56 16.88
N GLY A 130 -17.42 10.52 17.85
CA GLY A 130 -18.63 9.70 17.77
C GLY A 130 -18.44 8.20 18.02
N GLU A 131 -17.26 7.73 18.38
CA GLU A 131 -16.94 6.31 18.62
C GLU A 131 -16.39 6.10 20.05
N SER A 132 -16.18 4.83 20.45
CA SER A 132 -15.68 4.48 21.79
C SER A 132 -14.20 4.03 21.78
N VAL A 133 -13.54 4.03 20.64
CA VAL A 133 -12.15 3.58 20.47
C VAL A 133 -11.21 4.76 20.25
N THR A 134 -9.93 4.60 20.58
CA THR A 134 -8.94 5.63 20.25
C THR A 134 -8.54 5.56 18.78
N VAL A 135 -8.01 6.66 18.24
CA VAL A 135 -7.53 6.72 16.86
C VAL A 135 -6.50 5.61 16.60
N LYS A 136 -5.52 5.43 17.50
CA LYS A 136 -4.49 4.37 17.35
C LYS A 136 -5.08 2.96 17.42
N ASP A 137 -6.11 2.71 18.24
CA ASP A 137 -6.70 1.38 18.37
C ASP A 137 -7.59 1.03 17.16
N LYS A 138 -8.10 2.06 16.47
CA LYS A 138 -8.84 1.92 15.21
C LYS A 138 -7.92 1.74 14.01
N MET A 139 -6.66 2.19 14.08
CA MET A 139 -5.70 1.96 13.00
C MET A 139 -5.35 0.48 12.85
N ILE A 140 -4.97 0.09 11.65
CA ILE A 140 -4.29 -1.19 11.40
C ILE A 140 -2.90 -1.11 12.04
N GLY A 141 -2.51 -2.14 12.81
CA GLY A 141 -1.33 -2.11 13.67
C GLY A 141 -0.02 -1.75 12.96
N SER A 142 0.16 -2.19 11.71
CA SER A 142 1.32 -1.82 10.89
C SER A 142 1.43 -0.31 10.64
N ALA A 143 0.30 0.40 10.51
CA ALA A 143 0.28 1.85 10.34
C ALA A 143 0.67 2.60 11.62
N VAL A 144 0.27 2.10 12.79
CA VAL A 144 0.65 2.68 14.08
C VAL A 144 2.17 2.63 14.26
N SER A 145 2.77 1.47 14.04
CA SER A 145 4.23 1.27 14.18
C SER A 145 5.03 2.01 13.10
N ALA A 146 4.55 2.03 11.85
CA ALA A 146 5.24 2.69 10.74
C ALA A 146 5.33 4.21 10.89
N ASN A 147 4.40 4.84 11.59
CA ASN A 147 4.40 6.29 11.82
C ASN A 147 4.97 6.70 13.19
N LEU A 148 5.39 5.73 14.02
CA LEU A 148 6.02 6.00 15.30
C LEU A 148 7.51 6.33 15.08
N TYR A 149 7.94 7.52 15.48
CA TYR A 149 9.32 7.92 15.47
C TYR A 149 9.89 7.89 16.89
N THR A 150 11.07 7.29 17.06
CA THR A 150 11.80 7.26 18.33
C THR A 150 13.12 8.02 18.15
N ASN A 151 13.35 9.03 18.97
CA ASN A 151 14.56 9.81 18.93
C ASN A 151 15.75 9.10 19.65
N LYS A 152 16.94 9.69 19.56
CA LYS A 152 18.17 9.13 20.17
C LYS A 152 18.10 9.01 21.70
N LYS A 153 17.15 9.67 22.38
CA LYS A 153 16.95 9.57 23.82
C LYS A 153 15.95 8.49 24.21
N GLY A 154 15.36 7.79 23.22
CA GLY A 154 14.33 6.78 23.43
C GLY A 154 12.91 7.37 23.59
N GLU A 155 12.71 8.67 23.37
CA GLU A 155 11.38 9.29 23.39
C GLU A 155 10.69 9.04 22.06
N SER A 156 9.44 8.55 22.13
CA SER A 156 8.65 8.17 20.95
C SER A 156 7.44 9.06 20.79
N SER A 157 7.14 9.45 19.55
CA SER A 157 5.91 10.15 19.18
C SER A 157 5.53 9.91 17.73
N TRP A 158 4.32 10.31 17.34
CA TRP A 158 3.80 10.26 15.98
C TRP A 158 3.80 11.65 15.36
N TYR A 159 4.13 11.76 14.08
CA TYR A 159 4.21 13.02 13.34
C TYR A 159 3.35 13.04 12.09
N ALA A 160 2.68 11.93 11.77
CA ALA A 160 1.85 11.79 10.57
C ALA A 160 0.70 10.82 10.80
N MET A 161 -0.35 10.95 9.99
CA MET A 161 -1.49 10.05 9.91
C MET A 161 -1.55 9.42 8.52
N PRO A 162 -1.75 8.09 8.37
CA PRO A 162 -1.93 7.48 7.06
C PRO A 162 -3.28 7.89 6.46
N TRP A 163 -3.31 8.17 5.15
CA TRP A 163 -4.55 8.52 4.43
C TRP A 163 -4.87 7.60 3.24
N ALA A 164 -3.99 6.68 2.89
CA ALA A 164 -4.24 5.62 1.93
C ALA A 164 -3.67 4.30 2.44
N GLY A 165 -4.41 3.22 2.27
CA GLY A 165 -4.08 1.88 2.75
C GLY A 165 -4.30 0.82 1.68
N GLY A 166 -3.85 1.10 0.45
CA GLY A 166 -4.02 0.24 -0.70
C GLY A 166 -3.39 -1.14 -0.56
N TYR A 167 -3.97 -2.13 -1.21
CA TYR A 167 -3.46 -3.49 -1.31
C TYR A 167 -2.71 -3.69 -2.63
N ASN A 168 -1.55 -4.30 -2.56
CA ASN A 168 -0.78 -4.70 -3.73
C ASN A 168 -0.97 -6.19 -3.99
N GLY A 169 -1.41 -6.51 -5.20
CA GLY A 169 -1.68 -7.87 -5.61
C GLY A 169 -1.40 -8.10 -7.09
N ILE A 170 -1.88 -9.23 -7.59
CA ILE A 170 -1.80 -9.57 -9.01
C ILE A 170 -3.20 -9.48 -9.61
N LEU A 171 -3.35 -8.62 -10.59
CA LEU A 171 -4.54 -8.58 -11.44
C LEU A 171 -4.49 -9.70 -12.48
N TYR A 172 -5.63 -10.25 -12.81
CA TYR A 172 -5.77 -11.24 -13.87
C TYR A 172 -7.02 -11.00 -14.72
N ASN A 173 -6.96 -11.45 -15.97
CA ASN A 173 -8.07 -11.37 -16.89
C ASN A 173 -9.02 -12.56 -16.65
N ALA A 174 -10.17 -12.31 -16.01
CA ALA A 174 -11.11 -13.34 -15.61
C ALA A 174 -11.92 -13.95 -16.78
N GLU A 175 -11.83 -13.39 -17.99
CA GLU A 175 -12.39 -14.02 -19.19
C GLU A 175 -11.42 -15.03 -19.83
N LYS A 176 -10.13 -14.92 -19.52
CA LYS A 176 -9.09 -15.86 -19.98
C LYS A 176 -8.75 -16.92 -18.94
N LEU A 177 -8.87 -16.59 -17.65
CA LEU A 177 -8.58 -17.47 -16.53
C LEU A 177 -9.80 -17.59 -15.63
N SER A 178 -10.41 -18.77 -15.58
CA SER A 178 -11.56 -19.03 -14.73
C SER A 178 -11.17 -19.08 -13.25
N ALA A 179 -12.09 -18.75 -12.35
CA ALA A 179 -11.86 -18.63 -10.91
C ALA A 179 -11.29 -19.90 -10.25
N ASP A 180 -11.67 -21.09 -10.75
CA ASP A 180 -11.17 -22.38 -10.27
C ASP A 180 -9.71 -22.67 -10.68
N LYS A 181 -9.18 -21.90 -11.64
CA LYS A 181 -7.80 -22.02 -12.14
C LYS A 181 -6.88 -20.90 -11.64
N VAL A 182 -7.38 -19.98 -10.84
CA VAL A 182 -6.55 -18.93 -10.25
C VAL A 182 -5.44 -19.57 -9.39
N PRO A 183 -4.15 -19.26 -9.67
CA PRO A 183 -3.04 -19.88 -8.96
C PRO A 183 -3.01 -19.45 -7.50
N VAL A 184 -2.68 -20.39 -6.63
CA VAL A 184 -2.53 -20.15 -5.18
C VAL A 184 -1.10 -20.37 -4.69
N THR A 185 -0.23 -20.90 -5.56
CA THR A 185 1.22 -21.06 -5.33
C THR A 185 2.02 -20.40 -6.45
N THR A 186 3.30 -20.09 -6.21
CA THR A 186 4.14 -19.48 -7.25
C THR A 186 4.46 -20.44 -8.39
N ASP A 187 4.53 -21.76 -8.14
CA ASP A 187 4.76 -22.75 -9.20
C ASP A 187 3.54 -22.86 -10.13
N GLU A 188 2.30 -22.86 -9.57
CA GLU A 188 1.09 -22.76 -10.39
C GLU A 188 1.07 -21.49 -11.23
N LEU A 189 1.43 -20.34 -10.63
CA LEU A 189 1.49 -19.04 -11.32
C LEU A 189 2.47 -19.08 -12.49
N LEU A 190 3.69 -19.56 -12.27
CA LEU A 190 4.73 -19.63 -13.29
C LEU A 190 4.39 -20.64 -14.38
N ALA A 191 3.75 -21.76 -14.06
CA ALA A 191 3.27 -22.73 -15.05
C ALA A 191 2.22 -22.11 -15.99
N ILE A 192 1.24 -21.39 -15.43
CA ILE A 192 0.21 -20.70 -16.23
C ILE A 192 0.85 -19.58 -17.07
N MET A 193 1.80 -18.83 -16.52
CA MET A 193 2.53 -17.80 -17.26
C MET A 193 3.29 -18.41 -18.45
N ALA A 194 4.01 -19.53 -18.24
CA ALA A 194 4.75 -20.21 -19.28
C ALA A 194 3.84 -20.69 -20.42
N ASP A 195 2.68 -21.27 -20.07
CA ASP A 195 1.69 -21.70 -21.04
C ASP A 195 1.11 -20.54 -21.87
N GLU A 196 0.80 -19.41 -21.22
CA GLU A 196 0.31 -18.21 -21.90
C GLU A 196 1.38 -17.59 -22.80
N THR A 197 2.62 -17.50 -22.29
CA THR A 197 3.77 -16.99 -23.05
C THR A 197 4.04 -17.85 -24.29
N ALA A 198 3.96 -19.16 -24.19
CA ALA A 198 4.12 -20.06 -25.32
C ALA A 198 3.07 -19.84 -26.41
N LYS A 199 1.84 -19.45 -26.04
CA LYS A 199 0.73 -19.20 -26.97
C LYS A 199 0.77 -17.80 -27.57
N ASN A 200 1.05 -16.78 -26.75
CA ASN A 200 0.82 -15.37 -27.09
C ASN A 200 2.11 -14.50 -27.05
N GLY A 201 3.26 -15.10 -26.73
CA GLY A 201 4.55 -14.43 -26.70
C GLY A 201 4.90 -13.77 -25.35
N TYR A 202 3.93 -13.55 -24.50
CA TYR A 202 4.07 -13.06 -23.12
C TYR A 202 2.81 -13.34 -22.31
N ALA A 203 2.93 -13.41 -21.00
CA ALA A 203 1.80 -13.59 -20.07
C ALA A 203 1.56 -12.33 -19.22
N VAL A 204 2.61 -11.55 -18.97
CA VAL A 204 2.56 -10.38 -18.09
C VAL A 204 2.59 -9.10 -18.90
N MET A 205 1.53 -8.29 -18.77
CA MET A 205 1.48 -6.92 -19.25
C MET A 205 1.91 -5.99 -18.11
N GLN A 206 3.02 -5.29 -18.28
CA GLN A 206 3.56 -4.38 -17.25
C GLN A 206 4.43 -3.31 -17.91
N SER A 207 4.55 -2.15 -17.27
CA SER A 207 5.54 -1.13 -17.56
C SER A 207 6.86 -1.43 -16.82
N LEU A 208 7.99 -1.12 -17.44
CA LEU A 208 9.29 -0.97 -16.80
C LEU A 208 9.84 0.45 -16.97
N ASP A 209 9.04 1.34 -17.52
CA ASP A 209 9.40 2.75 -17.64
C ASP A 209 9.62 3.36 -16.25
N GLU A 210 10.63 4.19 -16.11
CA GLU A 210 11.06 4.77 -14.82
C GLU A 210 11.47 3.75 -13.74
N GLY A 211 11.72 2.48 -14.14
CA GLY A 211 12.10 1.42 -13.21
C GLY A 211 10.96 0.90 -12.33
N ALA A 212 9.72 1.33 -12.55
CA ALA A 212 8.57 0.96 -11.74
C ALA A 212 7.90 -0.29 -12.28
N THR A 213 8.06 -1.39 -11.58
CA THR A 213 7.31 -2.61 -11.87
C THR A 213 6.42 -2.94 -10.72
N TYR A 214 5.48 -2.51 -10.31
CA TYR A 214 4.69 -2.96 -9.13
C TYR A 214 4.94 -4.40 -8.62
N TRP A 215 5.69 -5.22 -9.34
CA TRP A 215 6.20 -6.53 -8.90
C TRP A 215 7.11 -6.42 -7.67
N GLU A 216 7.80 -5.30 -7.49
CA GLU A 216 8.58 -4.98 -6.28
C GLU A 216 7.74 -5.01 -5.02
N HIS A 217 6.46 -4.69 -5.11
CA HIS A 217 5.53 -4.70 -3.99
C HIS A 217 5.05 -6.11 -3.62
N LEU A 218 5.28 -7.09 -4.47
CA LEU A 218 5.00 -8.50 -4.19
C LEU A 218 6.19 -9.20 -3.50
N MET A 219 7.40 -8.68 -3.71
CA MET A 219 8.62 -9.26 -3.14
C MET A 219 8.58 -9.35 -1.61
N PRO A 220 8.18 -8.32 -0.85
CA PRO A 220 8.06 -8.41 0.59
C PRO A 220 7.11 -9.52 1.04
N THR A 221 6.01 -9.75 0.30
CA THR A 221 5.05 -10.81 0.61
C THR A 221 5.69 -12.19 0.45
N TRP A 222 6.32 -12.50 -0.68
CA TRP A 222 6.97 -13.80 -0.92
C TRP A 222 8.12 -14.06 0.06
N TRP A 223 8.91 -13.03 0.35
CA TRP A 223 9.99 -13.11 1.33
C TRP A 223 9.43 -13.43 2.73
N ALA A 224 8.44 -12.69 3.19
CA ALA A 224 7.81 -12.92 4.49
C ALA A 224 7.07 -14.26 4.56
N GLN A 225 6.45 -14.71 3.47
CA GLN A 225 5.83 -16.04 3.38
C GLN A 225 6.84 -17.15 3.62
N TYR A 226 8.06 -17.00 3.09
CA TYR A 226 9.13 -17.99 3.30
C TYR A 226 9.71 -17.90 4.71
N GLU A 227 10.08 -16.70 5.18
CA GLU A 227 10.75 -16.53 6.47
C GLU A 227 9.80 -16.66 7.67
N GLY A 228 8.54 -16.28 7.52
CA GLY A 228 7.57 -16.02 8.57
C GLY A 228 7.49 -14.51 8.89
N TYR A 229 6.32 -14.07 9.32
CA TYR A 229 6.03 -12.66 9.62
C TYR A 229 6.99 -12.05 10.65
N GLU A 230 7.31 -12.82 11.71
CA GLU A 230 8.21 -12.35 12.77
C GLU A 230 9.64 -12.17 12.25
N ALA A 231 10.21 -13.17 11.56
CA ALA A 231 11.57 -13.10 11.04
C ALA A 231 11.75 -11.96 10.01
N TYR A 232 10.73 -11.72 9.16
CA TYR A 232 10.69 -10.57 8.27
C TYR A 232 10.71 -9.25 9.04
N THR A 233 9.90 -9.12 10.10
CA THR A 233 9.87 -7.91 10.93
C THR A 233 11.21 -7.66 11.63
N LYS A 234 11.81 -8.73 12.18
CA LYS A 234 13.11 -8.66 12.87
C LYS A 234 14.27 -8.32 11.95
N PHE A 235 14.21 -8.69 10.67
CA PHE A 235 15.17 -8.19 9.67
C PHE A 235 15.27 -6.67 9.68
N TRP A 236 14.15 -5.97 9.69
CA TRP A 236 14.13 -4.51 9.68
C TRP A 236 14.64 -3.87 10.99
N GLU A 237 14.59 -4.63 12.09
CA GLU A 237 15.26 -4.26 13.33
C GLU A 237 16.79 -4.49 13.29
N GLY A 238 17.30 -5.26 12.32
CA GLY A 238 18.69 -5.68 12.23
C GLY A 238 19.01 -6.95 13.04
N LYS A 239 18.01 -7.77 13.32
CA LYS A 239 18.15 -8.92 14.23
C LYS A 239 17.82 -10.25 13.56
N ALA A 240 18.70 -11.24 13.74
CA ALA A 240 18.46 -12.64 13.39
C ALA A 240 18.20 -13.47 14.64
N TYR A 241 17.45 -14.57 14.48
CA TYR A 241 17.23 -15.51 15.57
C TYR A 241 18.50 -16.33 15.83
N ASN A 242 19.03 -16.22 17.04
CA ASN A 242 20.16 -17.01 17.50
C ASN A 242 19.65 -18.30 18.18
N LYS A 243 19.95 -19.46 17.59
CA LYS A 243 19.49 -20.75 18.09
C LYS A 243 20.12 -21.14 19.44
N GLU A 244 21.31 -20.61 19.76
CA GLU A 244 22.01 -20.92 21.00
C GLU A 244 21.40 -20.16 22.19
N SER A 245 21.11 -18.87 22.01
CA SER A 245 20.50 -18.05 23.06
C SER A 245 18.98 -18.12 23.09
N GLY A 246 18.34 -18.58 21.99
CA GLY A 246 16.89 -18.57 21.83
C GLY A 246 16.30 -17.15 21.67
N GLN A 247 17.12 -16.18 21.28
CA GLN A 247 16.72 -14.77 21.20
C GLN A 247 17.04 -14.16 19.81
N TYR A 248 16.37 -13.06 19.49
CA TYR A 248 16.72 -12.24 18.33
C TYR A 248 17.84 -11.25 18.70
N GLU A 249 18.96 -11.36 18.02
CA GLU A 249 20.17 -10.58 18.27
C GLU A 249 20.62 -9.84 17.00
N TYR A 250 21.32 -8.70 17.16
CA TYR A 250 21.90 -7.99 16.03
C TYR A 250 22.89 -8.86 15.27
N SER A 251 22.61 -9.12 14.00
CA SER A 251 23.42 -10.00 13.18
C SER A 251 23.34 -9.63 11.70
N LYS A 252 24.50 -9.63 11.02
CA LYS A 252 24.56 -9.50 9.56
C LYS A 252 23.91 -10.68 8.82
N GLU A 253 23.71 -11.81 9.49
CA GLU A 253 23.06 -13.00 8.93
C GLU A 253 21.62 -12.73 8.44
N ILE A 254 21.00 -11.60 8.84
CA ILE A 254 19.72 -11.18 8.29
C ILE A 254 19.75 -11.08 6.77
N PHE A 255 20.87 -10.66 6.16
CA PHE A 255 20.99 -10.51 4.71
C PHE A 255 21.08 -11.87 3.99
N ALA A 256 21.41 -12.95 4.71
CA ALA A 256 21.43 -14.30 4.20
C ALA A 256 20.10 -15.06 4.35
N GLN A 257 19.00 -14.38 4.70
CA GLN A 257 17.67 -14.99 4.71
C GLN A 257 17.33 -15.59 3.35
N GLN A 258 17.01 -16.90 3.33
CA GLN A 258 16.74 -17.66 2.10
C GLN A 258 15.53 -17.11 1.34
N GLY A 259 14.50 -16.63 2.07
CA GLY A 259 13.30 -16.03 1.46
C GLY A 259 13.62 -14.84 0.54
N ARG A 260 14.74 -14.15 0.74
CA ARG A 260 15.23 -13.08 -0.14
C ARG A 260 15.69 -13.65 -1.48
N LEU A 261 16.36 -14.80 -1.50
CA LEU A 261 16.75 -15.48 -2.75
C LEU A 261 15.52 -16.05 -3.46
N GLU A 262 14.60 -16.69 -2.70
CA GLU A 262 13.41 -17.31 -3.29
C GLU A 262 12.51 -16.27 -3.97
N THR A 263 12.32 -15.11 -3.35
CA THR A 263 11.53 -14.02 -3.98
C THR A 263 12.19 -13.47 -5.24
N LEU A 264 13.52 -13.31 -5.24
CA LEU A 264 14.27 -12.92 -6.46
C LEU A 264 14.16 -13.97 -7.55
N THR A 265 14.13 -15.25 -7.19
CA THR A 265 13.99 -16.36 -8.16
C THR A 265 12.61 -16.33 -8.84
N VAL A 266 11.54 -16.11 -8.08
CA VAL A 266 10.20 -15.93 -8.65
C VAL A 266 10.20 -14.71 -9.59
N LEU A 267 10.74 -13.56 -9.14
CA LEU A 267 10.79 -12.34 -9.91
C LEU A 267 11.60 -12.51 -11.22
N GLU A 268 12.73 -13.20 -11.18
CA GLU A 268 13.54 -13.51 -12.37
C GLU A 268 12.73 -14.27 -13.41
N ASN A 269 11.97 -15.28 -13.00
CA ASN A 269 11.13 -16.06 -13.91
C ASN A 269 9.99 -15.23 -14.51
N VAL A 270 9.35 -14.38 -13.71
CA VAL A 270 8.30 -13.48 -14.18
C VAL A 270 8.84 -12.52 -15.23
N LEU A 271 9.91 -11.79 -14.92
CA LEU A 271 10.41 -10.70 -15.75
C LEU A 271 11.14 -11.19 -16.99
N ARG A 272 12.00 -12.21 -16.86
CA ARG A 272 12.84 -12.68 -17.95
C ARG A 272 12.08 -13.44 -19.01
N ASN A 273 11.15 -14.27 -18.59
CA ASN A 273 10.51 -15.25 -19.47
C ASN A 273 9.09 -14.87 -19.89
N ASN A 274 8.38 -14.06 -19.11
CA ASN A 274 6.95 -13.91 -19.26
C ASN A 274 6.46 -12.47 -19.48
N LEU A 275 7.36 -11.49 -19.40
CA LEU A 275 7.02 -10.07 -19.51
C LEU A 275 6.88 -9.64 -20.98
N TYR A 276 5.97 -8.70 -21.23
CA TYR A 276 5.83 -7.97 -22.49
C TYR A 276 7.17 -7.34 -22.90
N LYS A 277 7.57 -7.52 -24.15
CA LYS A 277 8.93 -7.15 -24.62
C LYS A 277 9.18 -5.65 -24.65
N GLU A 278 8.13 -4.86 -24.93
CA GLU A 278 8.21 -3.40 -25.01
C GLU A 278 7.96 -2.73 -23.65
N ALA A 279 7.96 -3.49 -22.56
CA ALA A 279 7.76 -2.98 -21.19
C ALA A 279 8.68 -1.79 -20.83
N PRO A 280 9.99 -1.76 -21.23
CA PRO A 280 10.88 -0.62 -20.94
C PRO A 280 10.50 0.70 -21.62
N SER A 281 9.67 0.66 -22.67
CA SER A 281 9.24 1.82 -23.44
C SER A 281 7.73 2.09 -23.32
N THR A 282 7.06 1.40 -22.41
CA THR A 282 5.62 1.49 -22.21
C THR A 282 5.34 2.12 -20.86
N ASP A 283 4.71 3.30 -20.84
CA ASP A 283 4.29 3.94 -19.59
C ASP A 283 3.20 3.13 -18.89
N TYR A 284 3.05 3.34 -17.55
CA TYR A 284 2.16 2.54 -16.72
C TYR A 284 0.68 2.68 -17.12
N MET A 285 0.21 3.89 -17.50
CA MET A 285 -1.17 4.10 -17.92
C MET A 285 -1.48 3.40 -19.24
N THR A 286 -0.52 3.39 -20.17
CA THR A 286 -0.63 2.63 -21.42
C THR A 286 -0.67 1.14 -21.16
N ALA A 287 0.21 0.60 -20.29
CA ALA A 287 0.21 -0.81 -19.93
C ALA A 287 -1.12 -1.24 -19.28
N GLN A 288 -1.66 -0.45 -18.35
CA GLN A 288 -2.96 -0.71 -17.74
C GLN A 288 -4.11 -0.70 -18.76
N ARG A 289 -4.10 0.27 -19.67
CA ARG A 289 -5.10 0.34 -20.76
C ARG A 289 -5.00 -0.88 -21.69
N MET A 290 -3.79 -1.30 -22.08
CA MET A 290 -3.57 -2.50 -22.89
C MET A 290 -4.10 -3.75 -22.15
N PHE A 291 -3.86 -3.84 -20.84
CA PHE A 291 -4.39 -4.93 -20.02
C PHE A 291 -5.94 -4.95 -20.02
N LEU A 292 -6.60 -3.79 -19.95
CA LEU A 292 -8.06 -3.68 -20.09
C LEU A 292 -8.58 -4.15 -21.44
N THR A 293 -7.78 -4.06 -22.51
CA THR A 293 -8.15 -4.54 -23.85
C THR A 293 -7.81 -6.02 -24.09
N GLY A 294 -7.30 -6.69 -23.06
CA GLY A 294 -7.01 -8.12 -23.08
C GLY A 294 -5.59 -8.49 -23.45
N GLU A 295 -4.66 -7.53 -23.45
CA GLU A 295 -3.24 -7.79 -23.63
C GLU A 295 -2.65 -8.37 -22.33
N GLY A 296 -1.99 -9.52 -22.44
CA GLY A 296 -1.50 -10.29 -21.29
C GLY A 296 -2.60 -11.02 -20.52
N LEU A 297 -2.18 -11.79 -19.54
CA LEU A 297 -3.04 -12.53 -18.62
C LEU A 297 -2.95 -11.98 -17.20
N PHE A 298 -1.78 -11.49 -16.81
CA PHE A 298 -1.46 -10.97 -15.48
C PHE A 298 -0.83 -9.58 -15.53
N MET A 299 -1.07 -8.81 -14.45
CA MET A 299 -0.43 -7.53 -14.18
C MET A 299 -0.24 -7.37 -12.67
N ALA A 300 0.93 -6.95 -12.20
CA ALA A 300 1.06 -6.49 -10.82
C ALA A 300 0.51 -5.06 -10.71
N CYS A 301 -0.38 -4.82 -9.74
CA CYS A 301 -0.93 -3.50 -9.49
C CYS A 301 -1.52 -3.43 -8.07
N GLY A 302 -1.97 -2.24 -7.68
CA GLY A 302 -2.72 -2.02 -6.44
C GLY A 302 -4.22 -1.85 -6.69
N ASP A 303 -4.95 -1.67 -5.60
CA ASP A 303 -6.40 -1.44 -5.60
C ASP A 303 -6.81 -0.08 -6.19
N TRP A 304 -5.86 0.81 -6.43
CA TRP A 304 -6.06 2.07 -7.18
C TRP A 304 -6.29 1.86 -8.69
N PHE A 305 -6.03 0.66 -9.23
CA PHE A 305 -6.26 0.35 -10.65
C PHE A 305 -7.66 0.70 -11.13
N ASP A 306 -8.67 0.44 -10.33
CA ASP A 306 -10.07 0.73 -10.69
C ASP A 306 -10.31 2.24 -10.79
N MET A 307 -9.69 3.04 -9.93
CA MET A 307 -9.78 4.50 -9.96
C MET A 307 -9.01 5.09 -11.15
N GLU A 308 -7.74 4.71 -11.32
CA GLU A 308 -6.92 5.17 -12.46
C GLU A 308 -7.55 4.83 -13.81
N MET A 309 -8.21 3.68 -13.92
CA MET A 309 -8.83 3.21 -15.16
C MET A 309 -10.31 3.59 -15.29
N ALA A 310 -10.91 4.27 -14.32
CA ALA A 310 -12.35 4.58 -14.33
C ALA A 310 -12.77 5.36 -15.58
N GLN A 311 -12.08 6.46 -15.89
CA GLN A 311 -12.37 7.27 -17.07
C GLN A 311 -12.10 6.50 -18.37
N LYS A 312 -11.02 5.70 -18.43
CA LYS A 312 -10.69 4.89 -19.62
C LYS A 312 -11.73 3.81 -19.88
N LYS A 313 -12.22 3.14 -18.83
CA LYS A 313 -13.33 2.17 -18.94
C LYS A 313 -14.61 2.85 -19.48
N ALA A 314 -14.92 4.05 -18.99
CA ALA A 314 -16.08 4.82 -19.45
C ALA A 314 -15.95 5.22 -20.92
N ASP A 315 -14.81 5.73 -21.36
CA ASP A 315 -14.52 6.13 -22.75
C ASP A 315 -14.62 4.93 -23.71
N MET A 316 -14.04 3.79 -23.33
CA MET A 316 -14.08 2.56 -24.11
C MET A 316 -15.52 2.02 -24.25
N ASN A 317 -16.29 2.04 -23.17
CA ASN A 317 -17.70 1.64 -23.20
C ASN A 317 -18.52 2.55 -24.10
N ALA A 318 -18.31 3.87 -24.03
CA ALA A 318 -18.97 4.84 -24.89
C ALA A 318 -18.63 4.63 -26.39
N ALA A 319 -17.41 4.18 -26.67
CA ALA A 319 -16.94 3.83 -28.02
C ALA A 319 -17.33 2.40 -28.46
N ASN A 320 -18.09 1.65 -27.67
CA ASN A 320 -18.40 0.23 -27.87
C ASN A 320 -17.15 -0.66 -28.03
N GLN A 321 -16.03 -0.26 -27.41
CA GLN A 321 -14.83 -1.10 -27.33
C GLN A 321 -14.98 -2.12 -26.20
N LYS A 322 -14.45 -3.32 -26.41
CA LYS A 322 -14.48 -4.36 -25.39
C LYS A 322 -13.56 -3.99 -24.23
N VAL A 323 -14.11 -3.97 -23.03
CA VAL A 323 -13.36 -3.92 -21.76
C VAL A 323 -13.42 -5.31 -21.14
N TYR A 324 -12.26 -5.91 -20.88
CA TYR A 324 -12.18 -7.22 -20.25
C TYR A 324 -12.47 -7.13 -18.75
N ASN A 325 -13.00 -8.21 -18.19
CA ASN A 325 -13.24 -8.35 -16.76
C ASN A 325 -11.92 -8.61 -16.03
N VAL A 326 -11.39 -7.58 -15.38
CA VAL A 326 -10.17 -7.67 -14.57
C VAL A 326 -10.56 -7.94 -13.12
N GLN A 327 -9.88 -8.90 -12.49
CA GLN A 327 -10.02 -9.23 -11.09
C GLN A 327 -8.64 -9.28 -10.43
N MET A 328 -8.59 -9.13 -9.12
CA MET A 328 -7.36 -9.27 -8.33
C MET A 328 -7.39 -10.60 -7.59
N MET A 329 -6.23 -11.23 -7.41
CA MET A 329 -6.07 -12.41 -6.56
C MET A 329 -5.17 -12.12 -5.36
N LYS A 330 -5.35 -12.86 -4.27
CA LYS A 330 -4.37 -12.90 -3.18
C LYS A 330 -3.03 -13.36 -3.76
N THR A 331 -1.93 -12.74 -3.30
CA THR A 331 -0.58 -13.15 -3.73
C THR A 331 -0.38 -14.65 -3.51
N PRO A 332 -0.02 -15.42 -4.54
CA PRO A 332 0.24 -16.86 -4.40
C PRO A 332 1.31 -17.13 -3.35
N VAL A 333 1.19 -18.22 -2.61
CA VAL A 333 2.19 -18.64 -1.63
C VAL A 333 3.46 -19.08 -2.35
N VAL A 334 4.62 -18.62 -1.88
CA VAL A 334 5.92 -19.01 -2.46
C VAL A 334 6.14 -20.52 -2.32
N SER A 335 6.23 -21.24 -3.44
CA SER A 335 6.31 -22.71 -3.46
C SER A 335 7.54 -23.25 -2.74
N ALA A 336 8.64 -22.50 -2.74
CA ALA A 336 9.87 -22.87 -2.03
C ALA A 336 9.68 -23.09 -0.52
N ILE A 337 8.57 -22.61 0.09
CA ILE A 337 8.25 -22.85 1.50
C ILE A 337 8.21 -24.35 1.85
N ILE A 338 7.95 -25.22 0.86
CA ILE A 338 7.97 -26.68 0.98
C ILE A 338 9.29 -27.17 1.61
N ASN A 339 10.40 -26.51 1.32
CA ASN A 339 11.71 -26.86 1.88
C ASN A 339 11.78 -26.74 3.42
N LYS A 340 10.85 -26.02 4.03
CA LYS A 340 10.75 -25.84 5.49
C LYS A 340 9.70 -26.75 6.14
N LEU A 341 8.85 -27.39 5.32
CA LEU A 341 7.72 -28.18 5.81
C LEU A 341 8.11 -29.66 6.02
N SER A 342 7.48 -30.29 7.00
CA SER A 342 7.76 -31.66 7.40
C SER A 342 6.91 -32.70 6.66
N THR A 343 5.65 -32.39 6.37
CA THR A 343 4.66 -33.31 5.79
C THR A 343 4.23 -32.94 4.39
N VAL A 344 4.38 -31.68 3.97
CA VAL A 344 4.10 -31.21 2.61
C VAL A 344 5.39 -31.28 1.79
N LYS A 345 5.41 -32.06 0.71
CA LYS A 345 6.62 -32.38 -0.06
C LYS A 345 6.54 -32.03 -1.54
N ASP A 346 5.42 -31.54 -2.00
CA ASP A 346 5.20 -31.16 -3.40
C ASP A 346 4.22 -29.98 -3.50
N ASP A 347 4.26 -29.27 -4.62
CA ASP A 347 3.46 -28.07 -4.84
C ASP A 347 1.96 -28.39 -4.96
N ALA A 348 1.58 -29.54 -5.49
CA ALA A 348 0.17 -29.93 -5.60
C ALA A 348 -0.47 -30.08 -4.21
N THR A 349 0.26 -30.67 -3.24
CA THR A 349 -0.17 -30.77 -1.85
C THR A 349 -0.21 -29.36 -1.22
N LEU A 350 0.82 -28.53 -1.43
CA LEU A 350 0.83 -27.13 -0.94
C LEU A 350 -0.39 -26.37 -1.46
N ALA A 351 -0.66 -26.41 -2.76
CA ALA A 351 -1.78 -25.75 -3.38
C ALA A 351 -3.14 -26.21 -2.81
N ALA A 352 -3.28 -27.53 -2.56
CA ALA A 352 -4.49 -28.07 -1.95
C ALA A 352 -4.70 -27.55 -0.52
N VAL A 353 -3.62 -27.45 0.28
CA VAL A 353 -3.68 -26.87 1.64
C VAL A 353 -4.01 -25.38 1.60
N VAL A 354 -3.39 -24.61 0.70
CA VAL A 354 -3.70 -23.17 0.53
C VAL A 354 -5.17 -22.97 0.18
N ARG A 355 -5.73 -23.79 -0.72
CA ARG A 355 -7.16 -23.73 -1.05
C ARG A 355 -8.07 -24.13 0.13
N ALA A 356 -7.61 -25.03 1.01
CA ALA A 356 -8.33 -25.36 2.24
C ALA A 356 -8.31 -24.18 3.23
N VAL A 357 -7.17 -23.49 3.37
CA VAL A 357 -7.07 -22.25 4.16
C VAL A 357 -8.03 -21.18 3.63
N ASP A 358 -8.08 -20.96 2.32
CA ASP A 358 -8.99 -20.00 1.70
C ASP A 358 -10.48 -20.32 1.92
N LYS A 359 -10.82 -21.60 2.19
CA LYS A 359 -12.17 -22.05 2.57
C LYS A 359 -12.44 -21.94 4.08
N GLY A 360 -11.47 -21.49 4.88
CA GLY A 360 -11.61 -21.39 6.34
C GLY A 360 -11.43 -22.71 7.08
N GLU A 361 -10.85 -23.74 6.43
CA GLU A 361 -10.53 -24.99 7.10
C GLU A 361 -9.43 -24.79 8.15
N THR A 362 -9.44 -25.59 9.21
CA THR A 362 -8.50 -25.49 10.33
C THR A 362 -7.45 -26.60 10.34
N SER A 363 -7.54 -27.54 9.41
CA SER A 363 -6.60 -28.65 9.23
C SER A 363 -6.74 -29.25 7.83
N TYR A 364 -5.76 -30.05 7.41
CA TYR A 364 -5.81 -30.80 6.15
C TYR A 364 -5.31 -32.23 6.34
N THR A 365 -6.01 -33.21 5.79
CA THR A 365 -5.65 -34.64 5.96
C THR A 365 -4.26 -34.92 5.42
N GLY A 366 -3.43 -35.58 6.24
CA GLY A 366 -2.03 -35.93 5.89
C GLY A 366 -1.02 -34.79 6.09
N VAL A 367 -1.46 -33.62 6.56
CA VAL A 367 -0.60 -32.47 6.88
C VAL A 367 -0.54 -32.25 8.39
N SER A 368 0.67 -32.05 8.93
CA SER A 368 0.86 -31.76 10.35
C SER A 368 0.24 -30.43 10.75
N ALA A 369 -0.18 -30.29 12.00
CA ALA A 369 -0.73 -29.03 12.51
C ALA A 369 0.27 -27.86 12.39
N GLU A 370 1.56 -28.12 12.53
CA GLU A 370 2.61 -27.12 12.38
C GLU A 370 2.75 -26.67 10.92
N ASP A 371 2.82 -27.61 9.96
CA ASP A 371 2.87 -27.26 8.55
C ASP A 371 1.62 -26.47 8.11
N PHE A 372 0.43 -26.90 8.57
CA PHE A 372 -0.81 -26.21 8.28
C PHE A 372 -0.79 -24.76 8.81
N LYS A 373 -0.29 -24.56 10.05
CA LYS A 373 -0.14 -23.24 10.65
C LYS A 373 0.81 -22.34 9.85
N VAL A 374 1.97 -22.87 9.44
CA VAL A 374 2.95 -22.14 8.62
C VAL A 374 2.35 -21.73 7.27
N ILE A 375 1.63 -22.64 6.60
CA ILE A 375 0.98 -22.34 5.32
C ILE A 375 -0.15 -21.30 5.50
N LYS A 376 -0.94 -21.43 6.58
CA LYS A 376 -1.99 -20.46 6.91
C LYS A 376 -1.40 -19.08 7.16
N GLU A 377 -0.31 -18.97 7.93
CA GLU A 377 0.40 -17.71 8.15
C GLU A 377 0.86 -17.12 6.82
N ALA A 378 1.57 -17.90 5.99
CA ALA A 378 2.07 -17.47 4.69
C ALA A 378 0.93 -16.96 3.79
N ARG A 379 -0.23 -17.65 3.73
CA ARG A 379 -1.37 -17.26 2.91
C ARG A 379 -2.02 -15.96 3.35
N ASN A 380 -1.95 -15.63 4.63
CA ASN A 380 -2.60 -14.45 5.21
C ASN A 380 -1.68 -13.23 5.30
N ILE A 381 -0.43 -13.33 4.84
CA ILE A 381 0.48 -12.18 4.74
C ILE A 381 0.03 -11.25 3.61
N LEU A 382 -0.12 -9.97 3.94
CA LEU A 382 -0.52 -8.90 3.04
C LEU A 382 0.52 -7.79 3.02
N TYR A 383 0.77 -7.20 1.86
CA TYR A 383 1.60 -6.01 1.73
C TYR A 383 0.78 -4.82 1.24
N SER A 384 1.06 -3.65 1.79
CA SER A 384 0.45 -2.39 1.38
C SER A 384 1.50 -1.30 1.30
N VAL A 385 1.50 -0.52 0.22
CA VAL A 385 2.37 0.67 0.06
C VAL A 385 1.78 1.92 0.69
N GLY A 386 0.55 1.87 1.18
CA GLY A 386 -0.22 3.04 1.64
C GLY A 386 0.46 3.87 2.74
N ASN A 387 1.38 3.29 3.51
CA ASN A 387 2.12 4.02 4.55
C ASN A 387 3.08 5.09 4.01
N TYR A 388 3.36 5.13 2.71
CA TYR A 388 4.06 6.25 2.10
C TYR A 388 3.18 7.50 1.99
N HIS A 389 1.85 7.30 1.99
CA HIS A 389 0.84 8.36 1.91
C HIS A 389 0.44 8.80 3.31
N THR A 390 0.95 9.95 3.74
CA THR A 390 0.72 10.46 5.09
C THR A 390 0.26 11.91 5.10
N ALA A 391 -0.63 12.23 6.04
CA ALA A 391 -1.06 13.57 6.35
C ALA A 391 -0.27 14.10 7.55
N VAL A 392 0.25 15.31 7.45
CA VAL A 392 1.06 15.95 8.48
C VAL A 392 0.58 17.37 8.77
N ILE A 393 0.89 17.88 9.95
CA ILE A 393 0.66 19.26 10.37
C ILE A 393 2.02 19.93 10.56
N PRO A 394 2.34 21.03 9.85
CA PRO A 394 3.52 21.83 10.16
C PRO A 394 3.48 22.35 11.59
N SER A 395 4.61 22.36 12.30
CA SER A 395 4.67 22.82 13.70
C SER A 395 4.26 24.30 13.89
N TYR A 396 4.21 25.04 12.81
CA TYR A 396 3.82 26.45 12.74
C TYR A 396 2.41 26.66 12.13
N ALA A 397 1.60 25.61 11.99
CA ALA A 397 0.24 25.73 11.49
C ALA A 397 -0.57 26.71 12.33
N LYS A 398 -1.35 27.58 11.66
CA LYS A 398 -2.11 28.64 12.32
C LYS A 398 -3.34 28.09 13.05
N ASN A 399 -3.97 27.07 12.46
CA ASN A 399 -5.19 26.47 12.98
C ASN A 399 -4.90 25.06 13.58
N MET A 400 -3.93 24.98 14.49
CA MET A 400 -3.41 23.71 15.02
C MET A 400 -4.49 22.79 15.58
N ASP A 401 -5.39 23.30 16.42
CA ASP A 401 -6.43 22.49 17.05
C ASP A 401 -7.47 21.98 16.03
N LEU A 402 -7.86 22.84 15.09
CA LEU A 402 -8.77 22.49 14.00
C LEU A 402 -8.11 21.44 13.07
N ALA A 403 -6.83 21.61 12.75
CA ALA A 403 -6.07 20.65 11.96
C ALA A 403 -6.00 19.27 12.63
N LYS A 404 -5.73 19.25 13.94
CA LYS A 404 -5.71 18.00 14.72
C LYS A 404 -7.09 17.33 14.77
N ASP A 405 -8.15 18.10 14.96
CA ASP A 405 -9.52 17.57 14.97
C ASP A 405 -9.94 17.04 13.60
N PHE A 406 -9.50 17.71 12.51
CA PHE A 406 -9.71 17.19 11.16
C PHE A 406 -8.99 15.85 10.93
N LEU A 407 -7.74 15.71 11.39
CA LEU A 407 -7.03 14.44 11.31
C LEU A 407 -7.70 13.33 12.14
N LYS A 408 -8.26 13.64 13.34
CA LYS A 408 -9.05 12.66 14.10
C LYS A 408 -10.30 12.21 13.35
N TYR A 409 -10.93 13.13 12.61
CA TYR A 409 -12.13 12.82 11.83
C TYR A 409 -11.87 11.81 10.73
N LEU A 410 -10.66 11.79 10.13
CA LEU A 410 -10.28 10.77 9.14
C LEU A 410 -10.44 9.33 9.68
N ALA A 411 -10.31 9.13 11.00
CA ALA A 411 -10.48 7.82 11.60
C ALA A 411 -11.93 7.38 11.75
N THR A 412 -12.92 8.27 11.53
CA THR A 412 -14.35 7.92 11.70
C THR A 412 -14.85 6.94 10.64
N ASP A 413 -15.86 6.14 10.99
CA ASP A 413 -16.54 5.28 10.02
C ASP A 413 -17.08 6.08 8.84
N LYS A 414 -17.58 7.30 9.10
CA LYS A 414 -18.12 8.18 8.04
C LYS A 414 -17.07 8.62 7.04
N ALA A 415 -15.89 9.03 7.51
CA ALA A 415 -14.77 9.40 6.62
C ALA A 415 -14.28 8.20 5.80
N ASN A 416 -14.19 7.02 6.42
CA ASN A 416 -13.78 5.79 5.73
C ASN A 416 -14.82 5.32 4.69
N GLU A 417 -16.13 5.50 4.97
CA GLU A 417 -17.19 5.22 4.00
C GLU A 417 -17.06 6.10 2.76
N ILE A 418 -16.92 7.41 2.97
CA ILE A 418 -16.75 8.39 1.87
C ILE A 418 -15.49 8.08 1.06
N TYR A 419 -14.37 7.80 1.74
CA TYR A 419 -13.13 7.42 1.06
C TYR A 419 -13.32 6.19 0.19
N THR A 420 -13.87 5.10 0.74
CA THR A 420 -14.14 3.86 0.01
C THR A 420 -15.05 4.09 -1.21
N GLU A 421 -16.09 4.91 -1.07
CA GLU A 421 -17.00 5.24 -2.17
C GLU A 421 -16.29 6.02 -3.28
N LYS A 422 -15.57 7.07 -2.91
CA LYS A 422 -14.94 8.01 -3.85
C LYS A 422 -13.70 7.46 -4.53
N THR A 423 -13.04 6.46 -3.94
CA THR A 423 -11.83 5.82 -4.48
C THR A 423 -12.09 4.46 -5.14
N CYS A 424 -13.32 4.19 -5.55
CA CYS A 424 -13.71 2.92 -6.19
C CYS A 424 -13.44 1.68 -5.33
N GLY A 425 -13.42 1.81 -4.00
CA GLY A 425 -13.27 0.70 -3.06
C GLY A 425 -11.90 0.56 -2.42
N SER A 426 -10.99 1.49 -2.64
CA SER A 426 -9.78 1.59 -1.82
C SER A 426 -10.11 2.01 -0.38
N GLY A 427 -9.14 2.03 0.50
CA GLY A 427 -9.37 2.37 1.90
C GLY A 427 -8.18 3.06 2.56
N MET A 428 -8.47 3.75 3.65
CA MET A 428 -7.45 4.24 4.57
C MET A 428 -6.99 3.12 5.52
N PHE A 429 -5.94 3.36 6.29
CA PHE A 429 -5.42 2.38 7.28
C PHE A 429 -6.21 2.35 8.60
N TYR A 430 -7.55 2.31 8.49
CA TYR A 430 -8.42 2.18 9.66
C TYR A 430 -9.28 0.92 9.54
N LYS A 431 -9.58 0.31 10.67
CA LYS A 431 -10.51 -0.80 10.79
C LYS A 431 -11.92 -0.32 10.48
N TYR A 432 -12.32 -0.47 9.24
CA TYR A 432 -13.66 -0.15 8.75
C TYR A 432 -14.15 -1.25 7.82
N ASP A 433 -15.20 -1.95 8.24
CA ASP A 433 -15.80 -3.02 7.45
C ASP A 433 -17.04 -2.50 6.70
N VAL A 434 -16.81 -2.02 5.48
CA VAL A 434 -17.88 -1.56 4.60
C VAL A 434 -18.89 -2.67 4.27
N LYS A 435 -18.47 -3.93 4.23
CA LYS A 435 -19.35 -5.07 3.95
C LYS A 435 -20.45 -5.20 5.00
N THR A 436 -20.11 -4.99 6.27
CA THR A 436 -21.05 -5.02 7.39
C THR A 436 -21.72 -3.66 7.60
N LYS A 437 -20.98 -2.55 7.50
CA LYS A 437 -21.48 -1.19 7.81
C LYS A 437 -22.34 -0.60 6.70
N ASN A 438 -21.99 -0.83 5.43
CA ASN A 438 -22.72 -0.38 4.25
C ASN A 438 -22.76 -1.46 3.17
N PRO A 439 -23.58 -2.52 3.33
CA PRO A 439 -23.68 -3.60 2.32
C PRO A 439 -24.10 -3.13 0.93
N THR A 440 -24.87 -2.04 0.86
CA THR A 440 -25.30 -1.45 -0.41
C THR A 440 -24.09 -0.95 -1.20
N LEU A 441 -23.22 -0.16 -0.57
CA LEU A 441 -21.97 0.29 -1.18
C LEU A 441 -21.08 -0.90 -1.55
N TYR A 442 -20.84 -1.83 -0.61
CA TYR A 442 -20.02 -3.02 -0.88
C TYR A 442 -20.47 -3.77 -2.13
N ASN A 443 -21.78 -3.95 -2.31
CA ASN A 443 -22.32 -4.68 -3.45
C ASN A 443 -22.07 -4.00 -4.81
N THR A 444 -21.90 -2.68 -4.84
CA THR A 444 -21.61 -1.92 -6.07
C THR A 444 -20.15 -1.97 -6.48
N LEU A 445 -19.25 -2.30 -5.54
CA LEU A 445 -17.81 -2.30 -5.78
C LEU A 445 -17.37 -3.42 -6.74
N SER A 446 -16.22 -3.21 -7.37
CA SER A 446 -15.57 -4.21 -8.22
C SER A 446 -15.14 -5.46 -7.43
N ASN A 447 -14.84 -6.55 -8.13
CA ASN A 447 -14.27 -7.74 -7.49
C ASN A 447 -12.87 -7.48 -6.90
N THR A 448 -12.08 -6.61 -7.53
CA THR A 448 -10.78 -6.16 -7.01
C THR A 448 -10.92 -5.48 -5.65
N ALA A 449 -11.83 -4.50 -5.56
CA ALA A 449 -12.13 -3.80 -4.32
C ALA A 449 -12.68 -4.73 -3.22
N LYS A 450 -13.60 -5.63 -3.58
CA LYS A 450 -14.17 -6.62 -2.64
C LYS A 450 -13.08 -7.54 -2.09
N MET A 451 -12.19 -8.04 -2.94
CA MET A 451 -11.07 -8.88 -2.49
C MET A 451 -10.16 -8.14 -1.50
N ARG A 452 -9.80 -6.89 -1.79
CA ARG A 452 -9.04 -6.05 -0.86
C ARG A 452 -9.78 -5.91 0.49
N ILE A 453 -11.06 -5.52 0.46
CA ILE A 453 -11.87 -5.32 1.67
C ILE A 453 -11.94 -6.61 2.49
N ASP A 454 -12.22 -7.74 1.85
CA ASP A 454 -12.31 -9.04 2.53
C ASP A 454 -10.96 -9.45 3.13
N CYS A 455 -9.83 -9.20 2.43
CA CYS A 455 -8.49 -9.47 2.95
C CYS A 455 -8.15 -8.62 4.18
N PHE A 456 -8.45 -7.32 4.17
CA PHE A 456 -8.10 -6.43 5.28
C PHE A 456 -9.04 -6.57 6.49
N ASN A 457 -10.23 -7.11 6.29
CA ASN A 457 -11.19 -7.39 7.38
C ASN A 457 -11.07 -8.80 7.94
N ASP A 458 -10.28 -9.68 7.31
CA ASP A 458 -10.02 -11.01 7.83
C ASP A 458 -9.18 -10.91 9.12
N ALA A 459 -9.66 -11.54 10.20
CA ALA A 459 -9.01 -11.51 11.50
C ALA A 459 -7.63 -12.22 11.52
N ASP A 460 -7.40 -13.13 10.59
CA ASP A 460 -6.13 -13.86 10.45
C ASP A 460 -5.12 -13.11 9.57
N SER A 461 -5.49 -11.98 8.96
CA SER A 461 -4.62 -11.22 8.07
C SER A 461 -3.46 -10.56 8.80
N LEU A 462 -2.28 -10.69 8.22
CA LEU A 462 -1.01 -10.18 8.72
C LEU A 462 -0.47 -9.12 7.74
N VAL A 463 -0.81 -7.86 8.00
CA VAL A 463 -0.30 -6.76 7.17
C VAL A 463 1.15 -6.48 7.53
N LEU A 464 2.05 -6.63 6.56
CA LEU A 464 3.48 -6.42 6.76
C LEU A 464 3.79 -5.01 7.24
N PRO A 465 4.77 -4.85 8.15
CA PRO A 465 5.24 -3.54 8.54
C PRO A 465 5.94 -2.87 7.37
N ILE A 466 5.71 -1.56 7.21
CA ILE A 466 6.49 -0.75 6.29
C ILE A 466 7.75 -0.30 7.01
N PRO A 467 8.93 -0.51 6.41
CA PRO A 467 10.19 -0.43 7.14
C PRO A 467 10.70 0.99 7.41
N ASN A 468 10.00 2.03 7.02
CA ASN A 468 10.47 3.42 7.00
C ASN A 468 11.04 3.94 8.34
N ASN A 469 10.58 3.42 9.47
CA ASN A 469 11.03 3.80 10.80
C ASN A 469 11.94 2.76 11.45
N TYR A 470 12.25 1.69 10.75
CA TYR A 470 13.11 0.63 11.28
C TYR A 470 14.59 0.92 11.04
N ASN A 471 15.43 0.36 11.90
CA ASN A 471 16.87 0.59 11.90
C ASN A 471 17.55 0.30 10.56
N MET A 472 17.18 -0.80 9.91
CA MET A 472 17.79 -1.17 8.63
C MET A 472 17.43 -0.17 7.53
N PHE A 473 16.21 0.37 7.54
CA PHE A 473 15.82 1.40 6.60
C PHE A 473 16.52 2.74 6.86
N ILE A 474 16.51 3.21 8.13
CA ILE A 474 17.03 4.53 8.50
C ILE A 474 18.56 4.57 8.43
N TYR A 475 19.22 3.62 9.09
CA TYR A 475 20.66 3.61 9.30
C TYR A 475 21.40 2.72 8.29
N GLY A 476 20.84 1.57 7.97
CA GLY A 476 21.37 0.65 6.97
C GLY A 476 21.16 1.13 5.55
N LYS A 477 20.20 2.02 5.34
CA LYS A 477 19.77 2.42 4.00
C LYS A 477 19.31 1.23 3.15
N VAL A 478 18.84 0.19 3.81
CA VAL A 478 18.25 -0.97 3.14
C VAL A 478 16.92 -0.56 2.53
N ARG A 479 16.79 -0.84 1.25
CA ARG A 479 15.56 -0.72 0.47
C ARG A 479 15.38 -2.08 -0.18
N ASN A 480 14.33 -2.71 -0.17
CA ASN A 480 14.12 -4.07 -0.70
C ASN A 480 15.36 -4.75 -1.32
N PHE A 481 16.11 -4.51 -2.15
CA PHE A 481 17.35 -5.05 -2.72
C PHE A 481 18.24 -3.94 -3.32
N GLU A 482 18.17 -2.73 -2.78
CA GLU A 482 18.84 -1.55 -3.33
C GLU A 482 20.36 -1.46 -3.08
N GLY A 483 21.00 -2.49 -2.57
CA GLY A 483 22.45 -2.61 -2.73
C GLY A 483 22.82 -2.77 -4.19
N VAL A 484 21.89 -3.31 -4.99
CA VAL A 484 21.96 -3.43 -6.45
C VAL A 484 20.77 -2.63 -7.01
N THR A 485 21.05 -1.56 -7.71
CA THR A 485 20.04 -0.67 -8.30
C THR A 485 19.04 -1.45 -9.16
N HIS A 486 17.76 -1.34 -8.85
CA HIS A 486 16.64 -1.81 -9.67
C HIS A 486 16.77 -3.25 -10.19
N PRO A 487 16.61 -4.30 -9.33
CA PRO A 487 16.75 -5.70 -9.75
C PRO A 487 15.84 -6.07 -10.94
N TYR A 488 14.72 -5.38 -11.13
CA TYR A 488 13.76 -5.63 -12.20
C TYR A 488 14.35 -5.36 -13.56
N GLU A 489 14.95 -4.20 -13.75
CA GLU A 489 15.58 -3.84 -15.03
C GLU A 489 16.73 -4.80 -15.36
N TYR A 490 17.59 -5.11 -14.39
CA TYR A 490 18.70 -6.03 -14.59
C TYR A 490 18.24 -7.46 -14.89
N LEU A 491 17.24 -7.97 -14.20
CA LEU A 491 16.70 -9.31 -14.46
C LEU A 491 16.02 -9.41 -15.82
N PHE A 492 15.43 -8.32 -16.31
CA PHE A 492 14.83 -8.28 -17.64
C PHE A 492 15.86 -8.06 -18.75
N THR A 493 16.75 -7.07 -18.62
CA THR A 493 17.63 -6.62 -19.72
C THR A 493 18.97 -7.34 -19.75
N GLN A 494 19.49 -7.84 -18.63
CA GLN A 494 20.85 -8.39 -18.53
C GLN A 494 20.85 -9.90 -18.32
N THR A 495 21.12 -10.64 -19.37
CA THR A 495 21.11 -12.12 -19.37
C THR A 495 22.10 -12.77 -18.40
N LYS A 496 23.14 -12.06 -17.98
CA LYS A 496 24.15 -12.55 -17.01
C LYS A 496 23.80 -12.27 -15.57
N THR A 497 22.84 -11.37 -15.30
CA THR A 497 22.37 -11.06 -13.97
C THR A 497 21.31 -12.09 -13.59
N THR A 498 21.47 -12.77 -12.46
CA THR A 498 20.54 -13.78 -11.95
C THR A 498 20.09 -13.41 -10.55
N ALA A 499 18.98 -13.99 -10.09
CA ALA A 499 18.51 -13.87 -8.71
C ALA A 499 19.63 -14.14 -7.70
N LYS A 500 20.39 -15.25 -7.93
CA LYS A 500 21.54 -15.62 -7.09
C LYS A 500 22.64 -14.55 -7.09
N SER A 501 22.97 -13.98 -8.25
CA SER A 501 24.03 -12.96 -8.34
C SER A 501 23.63 -11.66 -7.63
N ILE A 502 22.36 -11.26 -7.69
CA ILE A 502 21.83 -10.09 -6.97
C ILE A 502 21.90 -10.34 -5.45
N TYR A 503 21.42 -11.52 -5.03
CA TYR A 503 21.42 -11.92 -3.62
C TYR A 503 22.83 -11.94 -3.01
N ASP A 504 23.80 -12.54 -3.71
CA ASP A 504 25.20 -12.61 -3.23
C ASP A 504 25.86 -11.23 -3.15
N GLN A 505 25.60 -10.36 -4.14
CA GLN A 505 26.12 -8.99 -4.13
C GLN A 505 25.54 -8.17 -2.96
N ASP A 506 24.26 -8.34 -2.68
CA ASP A 506 23.60 -7.65 -1.57
C ASP A 506 24.15 -8.09 -0.21
N ILE A 507 24.38 -9.40 -0.01
CA ILE A 507 25.02 -9.92 1.19
C ILE A 507 26.42 -9.30 1.36
N ALA A 508 27.27 -9.39 0.31
CA ALA A 508 28.63 -8.88 0.37
C ALA A 508 28.68 -7.37 0.66
N TYR A 509 27.75 -6.59 0.07
CA TYR A 509 27.66 -5.16 0.29
C TYR A 509 27.36 -4.82 1.76
N TYR A 510 26.41 -5.51 2.39
CA TYR A 510 26.03 -5.25 3.77
C TYR A 510 26.97 -5.89 4.79
N GLU A 511 27.64 -6.99 4.45
CA GLU A 511 28.72 -7.55 5.27
C GLU A 511 29.84 -6.50 5.50
N ASP A 512 30.25 -5.81 4.44
CA ASP A 512 31.25 -4.74 4.51
C ASP A 512 30.79 -3.53 5.35
N LYS A 513 29.50 -3.23 5.35
CA LYS A 513 28.93 -2.05 6.00
C LYS A 513 28.36 -2.29 7.38
N TRP A 514 28.30 -3.53 7.86
CA TRP A 514 27.59 -3.90 9.07
C TRP A 514 28.01 -3.12 10.30
N ASP A 515 29.32 -3.02 10.56
CA ASP A 515 29.87 -2.28 11.68
C ASP A 515 29.53 -0.78 11.62
N THR A 516 29.52 -0.22 10.42
CA THR A 516 29.09 1.17 10.20
C THR A 516 27.62 1.37 10.55
N VAL A 517 26.77 0.42 10.18
CA VAL A 517 25.32 0.44 10.49
C VAL A 517 25.12 0.37 11.99
N LEU A 518 25.75 -0.57 12.68
CA LEU A 518 25.68 -0.71 14.15
C LEU A 518 26.16 0.56 14.87
N GLY A 519 27.25 1.16 14.40
CA GLY A 519 27.75 2.43 14.94
C GLY A 519 26.75 3.58 14.80
N LYS A 520 26.07 3.69 13.65
CA LYS A 520 25.01 4.69 13.43
C LYS A 520 23.79 4.47 14.31
N MET A 521 23.50 3.21 14.64
CA MET A 521 22.41 2.84 15.54
C MET A 521 22.75 3.08 17.02
N GLY A 522 24.03 3.30 17.35
CA GLY A 522 24.52 3.42 18.73
C GLY A 522 24.55 2.07 19.49
N VAL A 523 24.65 0.97 18.76
CA VAL A 523 24.72 -0.39 19.32
C VAL A 523 26.18 -0.83 19.54
N LYS A 524 27.11 -0.22 18.81
CA LYS A 524 28.56 -0.50 18.88
C LYS A 524 29.35 0.77 19.13
#